data_bf8b1f1287e9d31212a6d5a7b738df8b
#
_entry.id   bf8b1f1287e9d31212a6d5a7b738df8b
#
_cell.length_a   1.000
_cell.length_b   1.000
_cell.length_c   1.000
_cell.angle_alpha   90.00
_cell.angle_beta   90.00
_cell.angle_gamma   90.00
#
_symmetry.space_group_name_H-M   'P 1'
#
loop_
_entity.id
_entity.type
_entity.pdbx_description
1 polymer ?
#
loop_
_entity_poly.entity_id
_entity_poly.type
_entity_poly.pdbx_seq_one_letter_code
_entity_poly.pdbx_strand_id
1 'polypeptide(L)'
;MTYQATNEAADADGAEWVPWREATERALYGPRGFYRRPEGPAGHFRTSVHASPLYAAAVARLLTETAEGLPARVSEVALVDVGAGRGELLTGVLAALPDGFPVRAYAVERAARPAGLDPRIEWGERPPSGVSGLLFANEWLDNVPVDVAETDDAGVRRYVLVRADGEERLGGPVAGADAAWLDRWWPTAGPGARAEIGRPRDEAWAAAVAGLESGLAVAVDYAHRAGDRPPFGTLTGFSGGREVRPVPDGGCDITAHVALDACAGPGAELVSQRDALRRLGISGARPPLALASSDPAAYVRALASAGEAAELTARGGLGDFTWLFQPVPAG
;
A
#
# COMPACT_ATOMS: atom_id res chain seq x y z
N MET A 1 3.69 0.38 27.60
CA MET A 1 3.57 1.71 28.22
C MET A 1 2.97 2.62 27.19
N THR A 2 1.70 2.95 27.32
CA THR A 2 0.95 3.82 26.44
C THR A 2 1.48 5.24 26.63
N TYR A 3 2.09 5.82 25.58
CA TYR A 3 2.51 7.20 25.59
C TYR A 3 1.26 8.08 25.54
N GLN A 4 0.91 8.70 26.65
CA GLN A 4 -0.02 9.82 26.67
C GLN A 4 0.73 11.03 26.10
N ALA A 5 0.44 11.37 24.83
CA ALA A 5 0.76 12.68 24.30
C ALA A 5 0.06 13.71 25.22
N THR A 6 0.84 14.49 25.92
CA THR A 6 0.34 15.63 26.70
C THR A 6 -0.37 16.57 25.74
N ASN A 7 -1.66 16.69 25.93
CA ASN A 7 -2.56 17.63 25.26
C ASN A 7 -2.10 19.06 25.67
N GLU A 8 -1.17 19.64 24.91
CA GLU A 8 -0.70 21.01 25.13
C GLU A 8 -1.59 21.99 24.38
N ALA A 9 -2.37 22.70 25.19
CA ALA A 9 -2.97 24.01 24.97
C ALA A 9 -3.72 24.23 23.62
N ALA A 10 -5.02 24.29 23.71
CA ALA A 10 -5.82 25.05 22.75
C ALA A 10 -5.26 26.49 22.71
N ASP A 11 -4.99 26.99 21.51
CA ASP A 11 -4.68 28.41 21.32
C ASP A 11 -5.88 29.28 21.73
N ALA A 12 -5.68 30.60 21.81
CA ALA A 12 -6.69 31.57 22.24
C ALA A 12 -8.02 31.52 21.44
N ASP A 13 -8.02 30.85 20.28
CA ASP A 13 -9.20 30.59 19.43
C ASP A 13 -9.86 29.21 19.65
N GLY A 14 -9.35 28.40 20.60
CA GLY A 14 -9.92 27.11 20.95
C GLY A 14 -9.69 25.97 19.94
N ALA A 15 -8.83 26.17 18.95
CA ALA A 15 -8.54 25.17 17.94
C ALA A 15 -7.62 24.06 18.47
N GLU A 16 -7.97 22.79 18.19
CA GLU A 16 -7.22 21.61 18.60
C GLU A 16 -6.02 21.40 17.65
N TRP A 17 -4.82 21.25 18.22
CA TRP A 17 -3.61 20.85 17.51
C TRP A 17 -3.32 19.38 17.82
N VAL A 18 -3.25 18.55 16.78
CA VAL A 18 -2.99 17.11 16.93
C VAL A 18 -1.83 16.67 16.05
N PRO A 19 -1.14 15.57 16.40
CA PRO A 19 -0.14 14.96 15.52
C PRO A 19 -0.75 14.52 14.20
N TRP A 20 0.02 14.51 13.12
CA TRP A 20 -0.46 14.11 11.79
C TRP A 20 -1.06 12.71 11.76
N ARG A 21 -0.49 11.76 12.47
CA ARG A 21 -1.03 10.40 12.56
C ARG A 21 -2.48 10.40 13.05
N GLU A 22 -2.76 11.12 14.12
CA GLU A 22 -4.11 11.21 14.69
C GLU A 22 -5.06 11.95 13.75
N ALA A 23 -4.60 13.07 13.17
CA ALA A 23 -5.39 13.84 12.20
C ALA A 23 -5.77 13.00 10.98
N THR A 24 -4.80 12.26 10.42
CA THR A 24 -5.01 11.37 9.27
C THR A 24 -5.94 10.21 9.60
N GLU A 25 -5.79 9.55 10.76
CA GLU A 25 -6.72 8.47 11.18
C GLU A 25 -8.16 8.98 11.25
N ARG A 26 -8.37 10.18 11.82
CA ARG A 26 -9.70 10.80 11.88
C ARG A 26 -10.23 11.17 10.49
N ALA A 27 -9.38 11.73 9.62
CA ALA A 27 -9.75 12.20 8.30
C ALA A 27 -10.04 11.06 7.32
N LEU A 28 -9.32 9.96 7.39
CA LEU A 28 -9.50 8.82 6.49
C LEU A 28 -10.56 7.83 7.00
N TYR A 29 -10.53 7.49 8.29
CA TYR A 29 -11.27 6.36 8.86
C TYR A 29 -12.33 6.75 9.88
N GLY A 30 -12.40 8.00 10.30
CA GLY A 30 -13.43 8.51 11.23
C GLY A 30 -14.86 8.36 10.69
N PRO A 31 -15.89 8.68 11.47
CA PRO A 31 -17.29 8.52 11.06
C PRO A 31 -17.68 9.24 9.75
N ARG A 32 -16.96 10.33 9.42
CA ARG A 32 -17.10 11.08 8.17
C ARG A 32 -15.86 10.99 7.30
N GLY A 33 -15.02 9.97 7.54
CA GLY A 33 -13.75 9.79 6.89
C GLY A 33 -13.86 9.52 5.39
N PHE A 34 -12.79 9.86 4.69
CA PHE A 34 -12.69 9.75 3.23
C PHE A 34 -13.05 8.36 2.71
N TYR A 35 -12.53 7.30 3.32
CA TYR A 35 -12.79 5.91 2.91
C TYR A 35 -14.18 5.37 3.29
N ARG A 36 -14.96 6.13 4.07
CA ARG A 36 -16.35 5.76 4.38
C ARG A 36 -17.38 6.41 3.46
N ARG A 37 -16.92 7.19 2.48
CA ARG A 37 -17.81 7.83 1.50
C ARG A 37 -18.33 6.80 0.48
N PRO A 38 -19.54 6.97 -0.06
CA PRO A 38 -20.14 6.05 -1.04
C PRO A 38 -19.29 5.88 -2.32
N GLU A 39 -18.57 6.93 -2.73
CA GLU A 39 -17.72 6.94 -3.91
C GLU A 39 -16.52 6.01 -3.77
N GLY A 40 -15.99 5.89 -2.54
CA GLY A 40 -14.80 5.08 -2.24
C GLY A 40 -13.54 5.54 -2.99
N PRO A 41 -12.39 4.86 -2.75
CA PRO A 41 -11.11 5.23 -3.39
C PRO A 41 -11.15 5.15 -4.92
N ALA A 42 -11.88 4.18 -5.49
CA ALA A 42 -11.99 3.96 -6.92
C ALA A 42 -12.57 5.16 -7.71
N GLY A 43 -13.31 6.05 -7.04
CA GLY A 43 -13.80 7.31 -7.64
C GLY A 43 -12.72 8.39 -7.76
N HIS A 44 -11.58 8.23 -7.10
CA HIS A 44 -10.54 9.25 -7.00
C HIS A 44 -9.20 8.84 -7.59
N PHE A 45 -8.90 7.53 -7.65
CA PHE A 45 -7.61 7.00 -8.09
C PHE A 45 -7.77 5.88 -9.11
N ARG A 46 -6.83 5.83 -10.06
CA ARG A 46 -6.62 4.69 -10.96
C ARG A 46 -5.46 3.86 -10.43
N THR A 47 -5.75 2.90 -9.57
CA THR A 47 -4.76 1.98 -9.03
C THR A 47 -4.36 0.92 -10.06
N SER A 48 -3.29 0.18 -9.83
CA SER A 48 -2.85 -0.93 -10.70
C SER A 48 -3.95 -1.97 -10.91
N VAL A 49 -4.76 -2.24 -9.88
CA VAL A 49 -5.89 -3.18 -9.92
C VAL A 49 -6.97 -2.76 -10.92
N HIS A 50 -7.23 -1.45 -11.01
CA HIS A 50 -8.24 -0.87 -11.91
C HIS A 50 -7.70 -0.58 -13.31
N ALA A 51 -6.39 -0.54 -13.49
CA ALA A 51 -5.76 -0.21 -14.77
C ALA A 51 -5.94 -1.32 -15.80
N SER A 52 -5.81 -2.60 -15.40
CA SER A 52 -5.91 -3.73 -16.30
C SER A 52 -6.15 -5.06 -15.59
N PRO A 53 -6.93 -5.98 -16.17
CA PRO A 53 -7.05 -7.36 -15.69
C PRO A 53 -5.73 -8.13 -15.74
N LEU A 54 -4.74 -7.67 -16.49
CA LEU A 54 -3.40 -8.25 -16.50
C LEU A 54 -2.72 -8.21 -15.14
N TYR A 55 -3.04 -7.21 -14.31
CA TYR A 55 -2.51 -7.12 -12.95
C TYR A 55 -2.99 -8.28 -12.08
N ALA A 56 -4.29 -8.53 -12.07
CA ALA A 56 -4.87 -9.67 -11.37
C ALA A 56 -4.37 -11.02 -11.92
N ALA A 57 -4.18 -11.13 -13.23
CA ALA A 57 -3.60 -12.34 -13.86
C ALA A 57 -2.13 -12.55 -13.43
N ALA A 58 -1.35 -11.48 -13.26
CA ALA A 58 0.02 -11.56 -12.72
C ALA A 58 0.01 -12.05 -11.26
N VAL A 59 -0.89 -11.53 -10.43
CA VAL A 59 -1.03 -11.97 -9.02
C VAL A 59 -1.52 -13.42 -8.95
N ALA A 60 -2.43 -13.86 -9.84
CA ALA A 60 -2.86 -15.26 -9.94
C ALA A 60 -1.67 -16.19 -10.26
N ARG A 61 -0.80 -15.79 -11.19
CA ARG A 61 0.43 -16.52 -11.49
C ARG A 61 1.36 -16.58 -10.29
N LEU A 62 1.57 -15.45 -9.60
CA LEU A 62 2.38 -15.41 -8.41
C LEU A 62 1.84 -16.34 -7.30
N LEU A 63 0.52 -16.39 -7.12
CA LEU A 63 -0.13 -17.32 -6.20
C LEU A 63 0.15 -18.78 -6.59
N THR A 64 0.08 -19.10 -7.88
CA THR A 64 0.37 -20.45 -8.38
C THR A 64 1.84 -20.83 -8.13
N GLU A 65 2.77 -19.94 -8.45
CA GLU A 65 4.21 -20.13 -8.17
C GLU A 65 4.47 -20.28 -6.66
N THR A 66 3.78 -19.50 -5.83
CA THR A 66 3.88 -19.61 -4.37
C THR A 66 3.37 -20.98 -3.90
N ALA A 67 2.27 -21.46 -4.45
CA ALA A 67 1.68 -22.76 -4.11
C ALA A 67 2.63 -23.92 -4.39
N GLU A 68 3.40 -23.87 -5.49
CA GLU A 68 4.40 -24.88 -5.84
C GLU A 68 5.53 -25.00 -4.80
N GLY A 69 5.84 -23.91 -4.09
CA GLY A 69 6.84 -23.85 -3.03
C GLY A 69 6.33 -24.24 -1.64
N LEU A 70 5.03 -24.45 -1.47
CA LEU A 70 4.46 -24.76 -0.15
C LEU A 70 4.70 -26.21 0.26
N PRO A 71 4.76 -26.51 1.59
CA PRO A 71 4.85 -27.88 2.07
C PRO A 71 3.68 -28.76 1.56
N ALA A 72 3.95 -30.03 1.26
CA ALA A 72 2.94 -30.97 0.75
C ALA A 72 1.72 -31.19 1.67
N ARG A 73 1.80 -30.81 2.93
CA ARG A 73 0.68 -30.84 3.88
C ARG A 73 -0.37 -29.76 3.64
N VAL A 74 -0.04 -28.74 2.86
CA VAL A 74 -0.96 -27.64 2.53
C VAL A 74 -1.87 -28.08 1.41
N SER A 75 -3.13 -28.36 1.75
CA SER A 75 -4.15 -28.83 0.79
C SER A 75 -4.96 -27.69 0.19
N GLU A 76 -4.92 -26.49 0.78
CA GLU A 76 -5.65 -25.31 0.34
C GLU A 76 -4.74 -24.09 0.49
N VAL A 77 -4.57 -23.34 -0.57
CA VAL A 77 -3.66 -22.17 -0.63
C VAL A 77 -4.41 -20.91 -0.26
N ALA A 78 -3.94 -20.19 0.75
CA ALA A 78 -4.52 -18.92 1.10
C ALA A 78 -4.10 -17.80 0.12
N LEU A 79 -5.08 -16.98 -0.27
CA LEU A 79 -4.86 -15.68 -0.89
C LEU A 79 -5.44 -14.63 0.05
N VAL A 80 -4.59 -13.83 0.67
CA VAL A 80 -4.98 -12.78 1.62
C VAL A 80 -4.72 -11.42 0.97
N ASP A 81 -5.77 -10.64 0.74
CA ASP A 81 -5.70 -9.27 0.21
C ASP A 81 -5.91 -8.27 1.35
N VAL A 82 -4.87 -7.50 1.68
CA VAL A 82 -4.89 -6.53 2.79
C VAL A 82 -5.11 -5.13 2.23
N GLY A 83 -6.14 -4.44 2.71
CA GLY A 83 -6.64 -3.23 2.09
C GLY A 83 -7.46 -3.55 0.84
N ALA A 84 -8.32 -4.56 0.93
CA ALA A 84 -8.99 -5.18 -0.22
C ALA A 84 -9.98 -4.27 -0.98
N GLY A 85 -10.25 -3.06 -0.50
CA GLY A 85 -11.17 -2.13 -1.12
C GLY A 85 -12.58 -2.71 -1.29
N ARG A 86 -12.99 -2.99 -2.53
CA ARG A 86 -14.25 -3.69 -2.82
C ARG A 86 -14.06 -5.14 -3.22
N GLY A 87 -12.84 -5.68 -3.12
CA GLY A 87 -12.48 -7.05 -3.50
C GLY A 87 -12.21 -7.23 -4.99
N GLU A 88 -11.87 -6.13 -5.69
CA GLU A 88 -11.60 -6.15 -7.13
C GLU A 88 -10.41 -7.05 -7.47
N LEU A 89 -9.32 -6.95 -6.71
CA LEU A 89 -8.15 -7.80 -6.92
C LEU A 89 -8.49 -9.27 -6.75
N LEU A 90 -9.12 -9.63 -5.63
CA LEU A 90 -9.52 -11.02 -5.36
C LEU A 90 -10.45 -11.57 -6.44
N THR A 91 -11.44 -10.77 -6.86
CA THR A 91 -12.36 -11.15 -7.94
C THR A 91 -11.60 -11.42 -9.23
N GLY A 92 -10.69 -10.55 -9.61
CA GLY A 92 -9.86 -10.71 -10.81
C GLY A 92 -8.93 -11.92 -10.74
N VAL A 93 -8.28 -12.14 -9.58
CA VAL A 93 -7.40 -13.29 -9.36
C VAL A 93 -8.17 -14.59 -9.43
N LEU A 94 -9.32 -14.70 -8.75
CA LEU A 94 -10.16 -15.89 -8.77
C LEU A 94 -10.68 -16.24 -10.18
N ALA A 95 -10.89 -15.22 -11.02
CA ALA A 95 -11.29 -15.41 -12.41
C ALA A 95 -10.11 -15.84 -13.32
N ALA A 96 -8.88 -15.52 -12.93
CA ALA A 96 -7.68 -15.85 -13.70
C ALA A 96 -7.01 -17.17 -13.31
N LEU A 97 -7.37 -17.74 -12.16
CA LEU A 97 -6.85 -19.02 -11.70
C LEU A 97 -7.37 -20.20 -12.56
N PRO A 98 -6.59 -21.29 -12.70
CA PRO A 98 -7.06 -22.50 -13.34
C PRO A 98 -8.30 -23.09 -12.63
N ASP A 99 -9.18 -23.73 -13.40
CA ASP A 99 -10.33 -24.44 -12.86
C ASP A 99 -9.90 -25.47 -11.80
N GLY A 100 -10.56 -25.44 -10.64
CA GLY A 100 -10.28 -26.37 -9.56
C GLY A 100 -9.03 -26.06 -8.74
N PHE A 101 -8.37 -24.90 -8.93
CA PHE A 101 -7.24 -24.50 -8.09
C PHE A 101 -7.70 -24.37 -6.63
N PRO A 102 -7.03 -25.04 -5.67
CA PRO A 102 -7.50 -25.13 -4.28
C PRO A 102 -7.16 -23.84 -3.51
N VAL A 103 -7.91 -22.77 -3.73
CA VAL A 103 -7.70 -21.46 -3.11
C VAL A 103 -8.78 -21.11 -2.10
N ARG A 104 -8.36 -20.50 -0.99
CA ARG A 104 -9.21 -19.82 -0.01
C ARG A 104 -8.86 -18.35 0.02
N ALA A 105 -9.81 -17.51 -0.36
CA ALA A 105 -9.59 -16.08 -0.54
C ALA A 105 -10.10 -15.29 0.67
N TYR A 106 -9.25 -14.38 1.20
CA TYR A 106 -9.54 -13.54 2.34
C TYR A 106 -9.37 -12.07 1.96
N ALA A 107 -10.42 -11.29 2.11
CA ALA A 107 -10.38 -9.83 2.05
C ALA A 107 -10.24 -9.26 3.44
N VAL A 108 -9.20 -8.47 3.67
CA VAL A 108 -8.99 -7.75 4.92
C VAL A 108 -9.27 -6.28 4.68
N GLU A 109 -10.42 -5.80 5.20
CA GLU A 109 -10.88 -4.44 4.92
C GLU A 109 -11.76 -3.92 6.07
N ARG A 110 -11.61 -2.63 6.41
CA ARG A 110 -12.41 -1.95 7.46
C ARG A 110 -13.81 -1.56 6.97
N ALA A 111 -14.00 -1.40 5.67
CA ALA A 111 -15.29 -1.13 5.08
C ALA A 111 -16.18 -2.38 5.06
N ALA A 112 -17.50 -2.17 4.98
CA ALA A 112 -18.45 -3.28 4.92
C ALA A 112 -18.29 -4.10 3.63
N ARG A 113 -18.51 -5.42 3.71
CA ARG A 113 -18.50 -6.31 2.55
C ARG A 113 -19.45 -5.80 1.46
N PRO A 114 -19.02 -5.63 0.21
CA PRO A 114 -19.89 -5.25 -0.90
C PRO A 114 -20.95 -6.31 -1.21
N ALA A 115 -22.15 -5.83 -1.62
CA ALA A 115 -23.17 -6.73 -2.13
C ALA A 115 -22.71 -7.38 -3.45
N GLY A 116 -23.02 -8.66 -3.63
CA GLY A 116 -22.73 -9.40 -4.88
C GLY A 116 -21.28 -9.86 -5.04
N LEU A 117 -20.41 -9.64 -4.05
CA LEU A 117 -19.05 -10.19 -4.05
C LEU A 117 -19.08 -11.72 -4.06
N ASP A 118 -18.15 -12.35 -4.78
CA ASP A 118 -18.00 -13.81 -4.87
C ASP A 118 -18.08 -14.46 -3.48
N PRO A 119 -18.96 -15.46 -3.27
CA PRO A 119 -19.15 -16.08 -1.96
C PRO A 119 -17.91 -16.81 -1.44
N ARG A 120 -16.95 -17.16 -2.31
CA ARG A 120 -15.67 -17.76 -1.92
C ARG A 120 -14.72 -16.79 -1.18
N ILE A 121 -14.99 -15.48 -1.24
CA ILE A 121 -14.18 -14.46 -0.57
C ILE A 121 -14.69 -14.29 0.86
N GLU A 122 -13.89 -14.67 1.83
CA GLU A 122 -14.11 -14.37 3.23
C GLU A 122 -13.74 -12.91 3.53
N TRP A 123 -14.60 -12.22 4.27
CA TRP A 123 -14.43 -10.79 4.56
C TRP A 123 -14.19 -10.56 6.04
N GLY A 124 -13.16 -9.81 6.40
CA GLY A 124 -12.84 -9.49 7.79
C GLY A 124 -12.00 -8.23 7.94
N GLU A 125 -11.89 -7.73 9.16
CA GLU A 125 -11.10 -6.54 9.48
C GLU A 125 -9.64 -6.87 9.85
N ARG A 126 -9.31 -8.14 9.98
CA ARG A 126 -7.97 -8.60 10.40
C ARG A 126 -7.49 -9.74 9.51
N PRO A 127 -6.19 -9.81 9.22
CA PRO A 127 -5.62 -10.95 8.53
C PRO A 127 -5.93 -12.26 9.25
N PRO A 128 -6.20 -13.35 8.50
CA PRO A 128 -6.31 -14.68 9.09
C PRO A 128 -4.96 -15.09 9.71
N SER A 129 -5.00 -16.03 10.63
CA SER A 129 -3.79 -16.60 11.23
C SER A 129 -3.67 -18.08 10.93
N GLY A 130 -2.44 -18.59 10.86
CA GLY A 130 -2.19 -20.02 10.63
C GLY A 130 -2.49 -20.46 9.21
N VAL A 131 -2.36 -19.56 8.24
CA VAL A 131 -2.60 -19.86 6.82
C VAL A 131 -1.29 -19.92 6.03
N SER A 132 -1.27 -20.71 4.95
CA SER A 132 -0.12 -20.82 4.05
C SER A 132 -0.51 -20.42 2.64
N GLY A 133 0.29 -19.54 2.01
CA GLY A 133 0.00 -19.03 0.67
C GLY A 133 0.56 -17.66 0.38
N LEU A 134 -0.22 -16.82 -0.30
CA LEU A 134 0.14 -15.46 -0.70
C LEU A 134 -0.65 -14.43 0.11
N LEU A 135 0.05 -13.56 0.83
CA LEU A 135 -0.49 -12.32 1.36
C LEU A 135 -0.08 -11.19 0.42
N PHE A 136 -1.05 -10.41 -0.02
CA PHE A 136 -0.85 -9.30 -0.95
C PHE A 136 -1.48 -8.02 -0.40
N ALA A 137 -0.72 -6.93 -0.40
CA ALA A 137 -1.18 -5.60 0.02
C ALA A 137 -0.83 -4.61 -1.07
N ASN A 138 -1.85 -4.12 -1.80
CA ASN A 138 -1.66 -3.17 -2.89
C ASN A 138 -2.12 -1.79 -2.46
N GLU A 139 -1.21 -0.82 -2.46
CA GLU A 139 -1.53 0.56 -2.09
C GLU A 139 -2.29 0.61 -0.74
N TRP A 140 -1.68 -0.03 0.26
CA TRP A 140 -2.24 -0.13 1.61
C TRP A 140 -1.36 0.55 2.66
N LEU A 141 -0.03 0.39 2.58
CA LEU A 141 0.88 0.92 3.59
C LEU A 141 0.97 2.45 3.53
N ASP A 142 0.83 3.04 2.35
CA ASP A 142 0.77 4.49 2.14
C ASP A 142 -0.40 5.13 2.92
N ASN A 143 -1.48 4.38 3.11
CA ASN A 143 -2.69 4.76 3.84
C ASN A 143 -2.66 4.44 5.34
N VAL A 144 -1.61 3.77 5.84
CA VAL A 144 -1.39 3.63 7.28
C VAL A 144 -0.89 4.96 7.84
N PRO A 145 -1.65 5.61 8.74
CA PRO A 145 -1.31 6.94 9.24
C PRO A 145 0.01 6.99 9.98
N VAL A 146 0.79 8.04 9.72
CA VAL A 146 2.11 8.27 10.31
C VAL A 146 2.22 9.69 10.85
N ASP A 147 3.09 9.89 11.82
CA ASP A 147 3.49 11.20 12.26
C ASP A 147 4.56 11.77 11.35
N VAL A 148 4.61 13.10 11.26
CA VAL A 148 5.64 13.86 10.54
C VAL A 148 6.58 14.50 11.55
N ALA A 149 7.86 14.36 11.30
CA ALA A 149 8.92 15.07 12.00
C ALA A 149 9.49 16.17 11.11
N GLU A 150 9.85 17.31 11.71
CA GLU A 150 10.61 18.38 11.06
C GLU A 150 11.76 18.82 11.96
N THR A 151 12.92 19.11 11.38
CA THR A 151 14.09 19.62 12.09
C THR A 151 13.98 21.13 12.23
N ASP A 152 13.98 21.64 13.47
CA ASP A 152 13.92 23.07 13.77
C ASP A 152 15.26 23.78 13.51
N ASP A 153 15.29 25.11 13.65
CA ASP A 153 16.50 25.94 13.45
C ASP A 153 17.66 25.61 14.43
N ALA A 154 17.34 24.95 15.55
CA ALA A 154 18.34 24.46 16.49
C ALA A 154 18.84 23.05 16.19
N GLY A 155 18.36 22.43 15.11
CA GLY A 155 18.71 21.06 14.72
C GLY A 155 17.99 19.99 15.52
N VAL A 156 16.90 20.32 16.23
CA VAL A 156 16.09 19.37 16.99
C VAL A 156 14.92 18.89 16.13
N ARG A 157 14.76 17.59 15.99
CA ARG A 157 13.58 16.99 15.32
C ARG A 157 12.36 17.11 16.21
N ARG A 158 11.30 17.73 15.70
CA ARG A 158 10.03 17.95 16.39
C ARG A 158 8.90 17.30 15.65
N TYR A 159 7.87 16.86 16.35
CA TYR A 159 6.62 16.47 15.71
C TYR A 159 5.99 17.68 15.04
N VAL A 160 5.41 17.47 13.85
CA VAL A 160 4.56 18.46 13.19
C VAL A 160 3.13 18.22 13.67
N LEU A 161 2.54 19.24 14.28
CA LEU A 161 1.14 19.26 14.67
C LEU A 161 0.32 19.96 13.59
N VAL A 162 -0.92 19.52 13.40
CA VAL A 162 -1.82 20.05 12.39
C VAL A 162 -3.21 20.35 12.97
N ARG A 163 -3.86 21.38 12.45
CA ARG A 163 -5.26 21.74 12.73
C ARG A 163 -6.17 21.17 11.64
N ALA A 164 -7.49 21.19 11.91
CA ALA A 164 -8.50 20.72 10.97
C ALA A 164 -8.53 21.48 9.62
N ASP A 165 -7.98 22.69 9.55
CA ASP A 165 -7.83 23.50 8.34
C ASP A 165 -6.52 23.26 7.59
N GLY A 166 -5.69 22.34 8.11
CA GLY A 166 -4.38 22.00 7.54
C GLY A 166 -3.26 22.99 7.91
N GLU A 167 -3.49 23.92 8.85
CA GLU A 167 -2.39 24.75 9.38
C GLU A 167 -1.47 23.89 10.25
N GLU A 168 -0.16 24.08 10.12
CA GLU A 168 0.87 23.30 10.82
C GLU A 168 1.68 24.15 11.79
N ARG A 169 2.17 23.51 12.86
CA ARG A 169 3.20 24.07 13.75
C ARG A 169 4.13 22.98 14.28
N LEU A 170 5.31 23.38 14.75
CA LEU A 170 6.20 22.47 15.47
C LEU A 170 5.69 22.23 16.88
N GLY A 171 5.65 20.96 17.27
CA GLY A 171 5.31 20.49 18.60
C GLY A 171 6.53 20.14 19.45
N GLY A 172 6.36 19.18 20.36
CA GLY A 172 7.43 18.66 21.19
C GLY A 172 8.53 17.93 20.40
N PRO A 173 9.72 17.74 21.00
CA PRO A 173 10.80 16.99 20.38
C PRO A 173 10.41 15.52 20.15
N VAL A 174 10.83 14.94 19.01
CA VAL A 174 10.68 13.52 18.76
C VAL A 174 11.61 12.73 19.68
N ALA A 175 11.08 11.71 20.35
CA ALA A 175 11.81 10.94 21.34
C ALA A 175 11.48 9.42 21.27
N GLY A 176 12.21 8.62 22.04
CA GLY A 176 11.95 7.19 22.20
C GLY A 176 12.06 6.40 20.92
N ALA A 177 11.08 5.52 20.66
CA ALA A 177 11.08 4.61 19.52
C ALA A 177 11.02 5.35 18.17
N ASP A 178 10.32 6.49 18.09
CA ASP A 178 10.20 7.27 16.87
C ASP A 178 11.52 7.98 16.53
N ALA A 179 12.24 8.50 17.54
CA ALA A 179 13.57 9.04 17.32
C ALA A 179 14.57 7.98 16.85
N ALA A 180 14.54 6.80 17.48
CA ALA A 180 15.38 5.66 17.08
C ALA A 180 15.06 5.17 15.67
N TRP A 181 13.78 5.20 15.27
CA TRP A 181 13.35 4.86 13.92
C TRP A 181 13.92 5.86 12.88
N LEU A 182 13.81 7.17 13.16
CA LEU A 182 14.37 8.21 12.30
C LEU A 182 15.88 8.09 12.18
N ASP A 183 16.60 7.88 13.30
CA ASP A 183 18.06 7.70 13.28
C ASP A 183 18.50 6.57 12.36
N ARG A 184 17.74 5.50 12.35
CA ARG A 184 18.06 4.31 11.56
C ARG A 184 17.65 4.43 10.10
N TRP A 185 16.45 4.91 9.83
CA TRP A 185 15.83 4.78 8.52
C TRP A 185 15.70 6.07 7.74
N TRP A 186 15.55 7.21 8.42
CA TRP A 186 15.38 8.51 7.76
C TRP A 186 16.09 9.63 8.54
N PRO A 187 17.42 9.61 8.60
CA PRO A 187 18.14 10.68 9.26
C PRO A 187 17.95 11.99 8.50
N THR A 188 17.23 12.92 9.09
CA THR A 188 17.04 14.26 8.55
C THR A 188 18.28 15.12 8.80
N ALA A 189 18.68 15.92 7.82
CA ALA A 189 19.84 16.78 7.90
C ALA A 189 19.46 18.24 7.64
N GLY A 190 19.64 19.09 8.67
CA GLY A 190 19.45 20.53 8.59
C GLY A 190 18.02 21.01 8.85
N PRO A 191 17.89 22.33 9.15
CA PRO A 191 16.59 22.95 9.42
C PRO A 191 15.62 22.82 8.26
N GLY A 192 14.33 22.61 8.58
CA GLY A 192 13.25 22.42 7.61
C GLY A 192 13.21 21.03 6.95
N ALA A 193 14.19 20.16 7.22
CA ALA A 193 14.12 18.77 6.72
C ALA A 193 12.99 18.01 7.40
N ARG A 194 12.18 17.30 6.60
CA ARG A 194 10.99 16.57 7.07
C ARG A 194 11.11 15.08 6.79
N ALA A 195 10.45 14.28 7.61
CA ALA A 195 10.34 12.84 7.43
C ALA A 195 9.02 12.33 7.99
N GLU A 196 8.39 11.41 7.30
CA GLU A 196 7.29 10.58 7.81
C GLU A 196 7.86 9.46 8.68
N ILE A 197 7.39 9.34 9.93
CA ILE A 197 7.86 8.33 10.88
C ILE A 197 7.17 6.99 10.56
N GLY A 198 7.82 6.16 9.76
CA GLY A 198 7.21 4.93 9.19
C GLY A 198 6.98 3.79 10.17
N ARG A 199 7.38 3.88 11.44
CA ARG A 199 7.24 2.82 12.44
C ARG A 199 5.82 2.19 12.49
N PRO A 200 4.71 2.92 12.42
CA PRO A 200 3.38 2.32 12.36
C PRO A 200 3.15 1.43 11.14
N ARG A 201 3.78 1.75 10.00
CA ARG A 201 3.73 0.95 8.76
C ARG A 201 4.53 -0.33 8.90
N ASP A 202 5.72 -0.25 9.51
CA ASP A 202 6.52 -1.44 9.83
C ASP A 202 5.76 -2.40 10.74
N GLU A 203 5.12 -1.87 11.79
CA GLU A 203 4.31 -2.63 12.74
C GLU A 203 3.07 -3.26 12.06
N ALA A 204 2.39 -2.52 11.21
CA ALA A 204 1.22 -3.00 10.47
C ALA A 204 1.60 -4.13 9.50
N TRP A 205 2.70 -3.96 8.74
CA TRP A 205 3.23 -4.98 7.85
C TRP A 205 3.64 -6.25 8.61
N ALA A 206 4.43 -6.09 9.65
CA ALA A 206 4.85 -7.22 10.48
C ALA A 206 3.67 -8.00 11.07
N ALA A 207 2.63 -7.29 11.53
CA ALA A 207 1.41 -7.91 12.05
C ALA A 207 0.63 -8.67 10.96
N ALA A 208 0.57 -8.14 9.74
CA ALA A 208 -0.07 -8.83 8.62
C ALA A 208 0.69 -10.11 8.24
N VAL A 209 2.01 -10.02 8.10
CA VAL A 209 2.89 -11.15 7.74
C VAL A 209 2.87 -12.25 8.79
N ALA A 210 2.76 -11.89 10.08
CA ALA A 210 2.70 -12.85 11.19
C ALA A 210 1.49 -13.82 11.12
N GLY A 211 0.49 -13.52 10.28
CA GLY A 211 -0.63 -14.42 10.01
C GLY A 211 -0.28 -15.62 9.13
N LEU A 212 0.81 -15.53 8.35
CA LEU A 212 1.28 -16.61 7.48
C LEU A 212 2.14 -17.63 8.25
N GLU A 213 1.86 -18.93 8.07
CA GLU A 213 2.75 -20.02 8.51
C GLU A 213 3.84 -20.30 7.48
N SER A 214 3.56 -20.15 6.19
CA SER A 214 4.52 -20.30 5.09
C SER A 214 4.00 -19.67 3.80
N GLY A 215 4.90 -19.31 2.92
CA GLY A 215 4.55 -18.76 1.60
C GLY A 215 5.25 -17.45 1.30
N LEU A 216 4.51 -16.50 0.76
CA LEU A 216 5.04 -15.22 0.32
C LEU A 216 4.13 -14.06 0.78
N ALA A 217 4.72 -13.02 1.34
CA ALA A 217 4.04 -11.75 1.57
C ALA A 217 4.55 -10.70 0.58
N VAL A 218 3.65 -9.95 -0.04
CA VAL A 218 3.98 -8.91 -1.02
C VAL A 218 3.25 -7.61 -0.66
N ALA A 219 4.00 -6.52 -0.50
CA ALA A 219 3.45 -5.17 -0.46
C ALA A 219 3.85 -4.41 -1.72
N VAL A 220 2.90 -3.67 -2.29
CA VAL A 220 3.10 -2.83 -3.47
C VAL A 220 2.70 -1.41 -3.14
N ASP A 221 3.65 -0.49 -3.23
CA ASP A 221 3.36 0.89 -2.83
C ASP A 221 4.27 1.91 -3.52
N TYR A 222 3.88 3.19 -3.48
CA TYR A 222 4.80 4.30 -3.73
C TYR A 222 5.87 4.29 -2.66
N ALA A 223 7.14 4.23 -3.05
CA ALA A 223 8.18 4.01 -2.07
C ALA A 223 9.47 4.80 -2.35
N HIS A 224 10.24 4.97 -1.29
CA HIS A 224 11.63 5.41 -1.34
C HIS A 224 12.49 4.50 -0.46
N ARG A 225 13.80 4.56 -0.63
CA ARG A 225 14.79 3.73 0.08
C ARG A 225 15.82 4.58 0.80
N ALA A 226 16.55 4.00 1.73
CA ALA A 226 17.74 4.63 2.33
C ALA A 226 18.69 5.10 1.22
N GLY A 227 19.17 6.32 1.34
CA GLY A 227 20.01 6.97 0.32
C GLY A 227 19.24 7.77 -0.74
N ASP A 228 17.91 7.59 -0.84
CA ASP A 228 17.03 8.32 -1.76
C ASP A 228 15.80 8.91 -1.02
N ARG A 229 15.96 9.21 0.26
CA ARG A 229 14.91 9.80 1.09
C ARG A 229 14.63 11.24 0.66
N PRO A 230 13.37 11.61 0.41
CA PRO A 230 13.00 12.99 0.11
C PRO A 230 13.35 13.91 1.28
N PRO A 231 14.06 15.04 1.07
CA PRO A 231 14.52 15.90 2.16
C PRO A 231 13.40 16.64 2.90
N PHE A 232 12.23 16.78 2.26
CA PHE A 232 11.09 17.53 2.79
C PHE A 232 9.84 16.64 3.02
N GLY A 233 10.03 15.33 3.06
CA GLY A 233 8.92 14.37 3.16
C GLY A 233 8.12 14.27 1.86
N THR A 234 7.02 13.50 1.93
CA THR A 234 6.15 13.17 0.79
C THR A 234 4.67 13.30 1.13
N LEU A 235 4.33 13.73 2.36
CA LEU A 235 2.93 13.85 2.78
C LEU A 235 2.17 14.79 1.86
N THR A 236 1.11 14.29 1.26
CA THR A 236 0.28 15.05 0.31
C THR A 236 -1.19 14.63 0.41
N GLY A 237 -2.06 15.39 -0.24
CA GLY A 237 -3.47 15.06 -0.39
C GLY A 237 -3.82 14.79 -1.84
N PHE A 238 -4.87 13.98 -2.06
CA PHE A 238 -5.46 13.80 -3.39
C PHE A 238 -6.97 14.01 -3.36
N SER A 239 -7.48 14.74 -4.34
CA SER A 239 -8.91 14.96 -4.54
C SER A 239 -9.23 15.06 -6.02
N GLY A 240 -10.20 14.26 -6.50
CA GLY A 240 -10.61 14.26 -7.92
C GLY A 240 -9.45 13.93 -8.88
N GLY A 241 -8.53 13.05 -8.50
CA GLY A 241 -7.37 12.66 -9.31
C GLY A 241 -6.26 13.70 -9.40
N ARG A 242 -6.25 14.70 -8.53
CA ARG A 242 -5.23 15.77 -8.49
C ARG A 242 -4.59 15.85 -7.11
N GLU A 243 -3.29 16.08 -7.10
CA GLU A 243 -2.57 16.41 -5.89
C GLU A 243 -3.04 17.77 -5.34
N VAL A 244 -3.28 17.80 -4.02
CA VAL A 244 -3.72 18.99 -3.28
C VAL A 244 -2.95 19.08 -1.96
N ARG A 245 -2.98 20.26 -1.31
CA ARG A 245 -2.49 20.38 0.05
C ARG A 245 -3.27 19.41 0.96
N PRO A 246 -2.60 18.63 1.82
CA PRO A 246 -3.30 17.76 2.75
C PRO A 246 -4.03 18.59 3.80
N VAL A 247 -5.35 18.40 3.91
CA VAL A 247 -6.21 19.02 4.92
C VAL A 247 -6.99 17.91 5.61
N PRO A 248 -6.84 17.72 6.94
CA PRO A 248 -7.43 16.58 7.64
C PRO A 248 -8.92 16.77 7.99
N ASP A 249 -9.70 17.26 7.03
CA ASP A 249 -11.15 17.47 7.13
C ASP A 249 -11.98 16.32 6.55
N GLY A 250 -11.33 15.30 5.98
CA GLY A 250 -11.95 14.20 5.26
C GLY A 250 -12.34 14.56 3.82
N GLY A 251 -11.91 15.71 3.28
CA GLY A 251 -12.19 16.18 1.92
C GLY A 251 -11.29 15.59 0.85
N CYS A 252 -10.12 15.12 1.24
CA CYS A 252 -9.12 14.50 0.36
C CYS A 252 -8.59 13.20 0.98
N ASP A 253 -8.03 12.36 0.15
CA ASP A 253 -7.14 11.30 0.61
C ASP A 253 -5.83 11.93 1.09
N ILE A 254 -5.31 11.43 2.21
CA ILE A 254 -4.04 11.89 2.77
C ILE A 254 -3.09 10.70 2.76
N THR A 255 -2.02 10.82 1.99
CA THR A 255 -1.06 9.76 1.76
C THR A 255 0.38 10.27 1.83
N ALA A 256 1.32 9.35 1.99
CA ALA A 256 2.76 9.61 1.89
C ALA A 256 3.47 8.36 1.39
N HIS A 257 4.55 8.53 0.65
CA HIS A 257 5.35 7.40 0.19
C HIS A 257 5.89 6.56 1.35
N VAL A 258 6.08 5.27 1.10
CA VAL A 258 6.47 4.29 2.12
C VAL A 258 7.96 4.06 2.11
N ALA A 259 8.58 4.04 3.29
CA ALA A 259 9.94 3.56 3.49
C ALA A 259 9.95 2.02 3.48
N LEU A 260 9.71 1.38 2.32
CA LEU A 260 9.52 -0.08 2.22
C LEU A 260 10.73 -0.90 2.66
N ASP A 261 11.92 -0.33 2.60
CA ASP A 261 13.13 -0.95 3.14
C ASP A 261 13.12 -1.05 4.67
N ALA A 262 12.37 -0.19 5.37
CA ALA A 262 12.16 -0.30 6.82
C ALA A 262 11.15 -1.41 7.17
N CYS A 263 10.15 -1.63 6.31
CA CYS A 263 9.17 -2.72 6.47
C CYS A 263 9.78 -4.11 6.19
N ALA A 264 10.88 -4.17 5.41
CA ALA A 264 11.43 -5.41 4.88
C ALA A 264 11.98 -6.34 5.98
N GLY A 265 11.45 -7.55 6.05
CA GLY A 265 11.95 -8.62 6.91
C GLY A 265 13.15 -9.39 6.29
N PRO A 266 13.65 -10.41 7.00
CA PRO A 266 14.77 -11.23 6.50
C PRO A 266 14.46 -11.89 5.14
N GLY A 267 15.43 -11.83 4.21
CA GLY A 267 15.28 -12.42 2.88
C GLY A 267 14.38 -11.66 1.92
N ALA A 268 13.89 -10.48 2.30
CA ALA A 268 13.05 -9.67 1.46
C ALA A 268 13.80 -9.06 0.27
N GLU A 269 13.11 -8.91 -0.86
CA GLU A 269 13.59 -8.26 -2.08
C GLU A 269 12.69 -7.08 -2.44
N LEU A 270 13.30 -5.95 -2.84
CA LEU A 270 12.58 -4.77 -3.35
C LEU A 270 12.81 -4.64 -4.85
N VAL A 271 11.72 -4.65 -5.62
CA VAL A 271 11.73 -4.66 -7.09
C VAL A 271 10.76 -3.62 -7.63
N SER A 272 11.08 -2.98 -8.77
CA SER A 272 10.08 -2.12 -9.42
C SER A 272 8.89 -2.93 -9.92
N GLN A 273 7.67 -2.36 -9.92
CA GLN A 273 6.48 -3.02 -10.49
C GLN A 273 6.73 -3.46 -11.93
N ARG A 274 7.41 -2.64 -12.71
CA ARG A 274 7.81 -2.98 -14.08
C ARG A 274 8.57 -4.29 -14.15
N ASP A 275 9.55 -4.48 -13.27
CA ASP A 275 10.38 -5.67 -13.30
C ASP A 275 9.66 -6.87 -12.69
N ALA A 276 8.87 -6.67 -11.62
CA ALA A 276 8.01 -7.69 -11.03
C ALA A 276 7.00 -8.24 -12.06
N LEU A 277 6.28 -7.36 -12.74
CA LEU A 277 5.31 -7.75 -13.76
C LEU A 277 5.96 -8.44 -14.97
N ARG A 278 7.16 -8.03 -15.37
CA ARG A 278 7.92 -8.73 -16.41
C ARG A 278 8.32 -10.14 -16.00
N ARG A 279 8.78 -10.34 -14.77
CA ARG A 279 9.07 -11.68 -14.20
C ARG A 279 7.82 -12.57 -14.27
N LEU A 280 6.65 -11.98 -14.02
CA LEU A 280 5.34 -12.64 -14.10
C LEU A 280 4.76 -12.69 -15.53
N GLY A 281 5.58 -12.41 -16.57
CA GLY A 281 5.23 -12.57 -17.97
C GLY A 281 4.33 -11.46 -18.56
N ILE A 282 4.13 -10.36 -17.85
CA ILE A 282 3.43 -9.19 -18.39
C ILE A 282 4.43 -8.34 -19.18
N SER A 283 4.19 -8.26 -20.49
CA SER A 283 5.07 -7.57 -21.42
C SER A 283 4.28 -6.67 -22.36
N GLY A 284 4.68 -5.40 -22.47
CA GLY A 284 4.18 -4.45 -23.46
C GLY A 284 4.72 -4.66 -24.88
N ALA A 285 5.30 -5.84 -25.16
CA ALA A 285 5.83 -6.15 -26.49
C ALA A 285 4.71 -6.19 -27.53
N ARG A 286 4.93 -5.51 -28.64
CA ARG A 286 3.96 -5.52 -29.76
C ARG A 286 3.84 -6.92 -30.36
N PRO A 287 2.62 -7.38 -30.69
CA PRO A 287 2.43 -8.66 -31.36
C PRO A 287 3.11 -8.65 -32.75
N PRO A 288 3.56 -9.81 -33.24
CA PRO A 288 4.17 -9.91 -34.57
C PRO A 288 3.20 -9.46 -35.68
N LEU A 289 3.65 -8.66 -36.63
CA LEU A 289 2.82 -8.19 -37.74
C LEU A 289 2.22 -9.33 -38.58
N ALA A 290 2.90 -10.49 -38.65
CA ALA A 290 2.37 -11.67 -39.32
C ALA A 290 1.00 -12.10 -38.76
N LEU A 291 0.75 -11.90 -37.45
CA LEU A 291 -0.53 -12.18 -36.81
C LEU A 291 -1.66 -11.30 -37.36
N ALA A 292 -1.35 -10.06 -37.78
CA ALA A 292 -2.35 -9.18 -38.38
C ALA A 292 -2.91 -9.73 -39.71
N SER A 293 -2.09 -10.50 -40.42
CA SER A 293 -2.52 -11.13 -41.68
C SER A 293 -3.15 -12.51 -41.48
N SER A 294 -2.68 -13.29 -40.48
CA SER A 294 -3.18 -14.66 -40.24
C SER A 294 -4.42 -14.70 -39.34
N ASP A 295 -4.52 -13.82 -38.35
CA ASP A 295 -5.68 -13.67 -37.45
C ASP A 295 -5.79 -12.20 -36.98
N PRO A 296 -6.45 -11.32 -37.76
CA PRO A 296 -6.61 -9.90 -37.44
C PRO A 296 -7.28 -9.65 -36.09
N ALA A 297 -8.24 -10.49 -35.70
CA ALA A 297 -8.93 -10.33 -34.43
C ALA A 297 -8.00 -10.65 -33.23
N ALA A 298 -7.19 -11.70 -33.33
CA ALA A 298 -6.17 -12.00 -32.33
C ALA A 298 -5.10 -10.91 -32.26
N TYR A 299 -4.71 -10.34 -33.40
CA TYR A 299 -3.76 -9.22 -33.43
C TYR A 299 -4.28 -7.99 -32.69
N VAL A 300 -5.54 -7.59 -32.91
CA VAL A 300 -6.17 -6.46 -32.20
C VAL A 300 -6.24 -6.70 -30.70
N ARG A 301 -6.65 -7.89 -30.27
CA ARG A 301 -6.67 -8.27 -28.84
C ARG A 301 -5.26 -8.19 -28.22
N ALA A 302 -4.28 -8.77 -28.89
CA ALA A 302 -2.89 -8.75 -28.40
C ALA A 302 -2.30 -7.34 -28.36
N LEU A 303 -2.67 -6.47 -29.31
CA LEU A 303 -2.23 -5.07 -29.31
C LEU A 303 -2.87 -4.27 -28.17
N ALA A 304 -4.15 -4.49 -27.88
CA ALA A 304 -4.83 -3.90 -26.72
C ALA A 304 -4.15 -4.33 -25.40
N SER A 305 -3.91 -5.63 -25.24
CA SER A 305 -3.22 -6.20 -24.09
C SER A 305 -1.79 -5.64 -23.92
N ALA A 306 -1.07 -5.45 -25.04
CA ALA A 306 0.25 -4.82 -25.00
C ALA A 306 0.18 -3.34 -24.55
N GLY A 307 -0.89 -2.62 -24.91
CA GLY A 307 -1.16 -1.25 -24.45
C GLY A 307 -1.40 -1.19 -22.93
N GLU A 308 -2.23 -2.09 -22.41
CA GLU A 308 -2.51 -2.22 -20.98
C GLU A 308 -1.24 -2.60 -20.19
N ALA A 309 -0.45 -3.55 -20.70
CA ALA A 309 0.83 -3.93 -20.09
C ALA A 309 1.83 -2.75 -20.10
N ALA A 310 1.82 -1.93 -21.15
CA ALA A 310 2.66 -0.74 -21.23
C ALA A 310 2.28 0.30 -20.17
N GLU A 311 0.99 0.51 -19.89
CA GLU A 311 0.50 1.37 -18.80
C GLU A 311 0.98 0.89 -17.43
N LEU A 312 0.79 -0.40 -17.11
CA LEU A 312 1.21 -1.02 -15.85
C LEU A 312 2.73 -0.97 -15.62
N THR A 313 3.53 -0.89 -16.70
CA THR A 313 4.98 -0.91 -16.62
C THR A 313 5.63 0.42 -17.00
N ALA A 314 4.84 1.50 -17.18
CA ALA A 314 5.31 2.81 -17.59
C ALA A 314 6.27 3.46 -16.57
N ARG A 315 7.34 4.11 -17.06
CA ARG A 315 8.17 4.99 -16.25
C ARG A 315 7.44 6.30 -15.99
N GLY A 316 7.62 6.87 -14.80
CA GLY A 316 6.87 8.05 -14.37
C GLY A 316 5.39 7.77 -14.09
N GLY A 317 5.03 6.50 -13.84
CA GLY A 317 3.67 6.06 -13.59
C GLY A 317 3.63 4.75 -12.80
N LEU A 318 2.63 3.90 -13.05
CA LEU A 318 2.40 2.66 -12.29
C LEU A 318 3.62 1.73 -12.23
N GLY A 319 4.45 1.72 -13.28
CA GLY A 319 5.65 0.88 -13.33
C GLY A 319 6.74 1.26 -12.32
N ASP A 320 6.65 2.39 -11.67
CA ASP A 320 7.61 2.87 -10.67
C ASP A 320 7.20 2.55 -9.22
N PHE A 321 6.01 1.97 -9.00
CA PHE A 321 5.70 1.36 -7.71
C PHE A 321 6.78 0.35 -7.32
N THR A 322 6.99 0.18 -6.03
CA THR A 322 7.92 -0.81 -5.52
C THR A 322 7.15 -1.99 -4.93
N TRP A 323 7.53 -3.19 -5.35
CA TRP A 323 7.10 -4.45 -4.77
C TRP A 323 8.13 -4.90 -3.74
N LEU A 324 7.67 -5.12 -2.52
CA LEU A 324 8.40 -5.81 -1.45
C LEU A 324 7.98 -7.28 -1.47
N PHE A 325 8.88 -8.17 -1.87
CA PHE A 325 8.69 -9.61 -1.77
C PHE A 325 9.33 -10.09 -0.47
N GLN A 326 8.56 -10.67 0.42
CA GLN A 326 9.05 -11.20 1.70
C GLN A 326 8.68 -12.67 1.84
N PRO A 327 9.63 -13.60 1.66
CA PRO A 327 9.41 -15.01 1.91
C PRO A 327 9.08 -15.29 3.38
N VAL A 328 8.13 -16.19 3.61
CA VAL A 328 7.80 -16.72 4.93
C VAL A 328 8.11 -18.20 4.91
N PRO A 329 9.28 -18.63 5.47
CA PRO A 329 9.67 -20.02 5.47
C PRO A 329 8.73 -20.86 6.35
N ALA A 330 8.49 -22.11 5.94
CA ALA A 330 7.77 -23.05 6.78
C ALA A 330 8.58 -23.34 8.06
N GLY A 331 7.92 -23.26 9.20
CA GLY A 331 8.49 -23.59 10.51
C GLY A 331 8.74 -25.10 10.69
#